data_6f9f0aece2cbe6725adf58926308f73f
#
_entry.id   6f9f0aece2cbe6725adf58926308f73f
#
_cell.length_a   1.000
_cell.length_b   1.000
_cell.length_c   1.000
_cell.angle_alpha   90.00
_cell.angle_beta   90.00
_cell.angle_gamma   90.00
#
_symmetry.space_group_name_H-M   'P 1'
#
loop_
_entity.id
_entity.type
_entity.pdbx_description
1 polymer ?
#
loop_
_entity_poly.entity_id
_entity_poly.type
_entity_poly.pdbx_seq_one_letter_code
_entity_poly.pdbx_strand_id
1 'polypeptide(L)'
;KGEWGNKATYLEGNITYDRTFDGKHAVNAMFLYNQRDYRDGNVVPFRRMGIAGRASYTYDNRYIAEFNFGYNGSENFTKGNRFGFFPSVAVGYMLSEEKFMEKYKDTFSKIKFRASWGLTGNDQLDGRRFAFLPTIDTDGSYKWGVNNDYNRASRFEGEFGVMNLTWETVEKLNVGTEIGLWNALDLQVDWFKEQRRDIFMQRNNIPSAAGFRKTPWANYGKVDNIGVDLSLTYNQQITKDLHIGFRGTFTYAHNTIVEMDEALGVMGTNRQRTGHSVNELFGLVADGLFTEDDFVTNDKGDLVLKEGIPSHTFNSVRPGDIKYVDIDGDGSITNKDEVAMGGTVNPEIVYGFGATARYKQVDFNVFFQGNGKTHRFIGGVASNFLPGSSQGAMGNVLTNYNDRWTPENPSEDVFYPRLSYGANTNNSQNSTWWLRNMSMLRMKDIEVGYTLPKRWMSRIGLENIRLYAKGSNLLTFSAFDLWDPELDTQNGAKYPIMKSVSFGIDVN
;
A
#
# COMPACT_ATOMS: atom_id res chain seq x y z
N LYS A 1 -12.45 -12.79 -37.32
CA LYS A 1 -12.04 -11.67 -36.42
C LYS A 1 -13.18 -11.42 -35.48
N GLY A 2 -13.04 -11.81 -34.21
CA GLY A 2 -14.01 -11.46 -33.18
C GLY A 2 -13.90 -9.96 -32.90
N GLU A 3 -14.98 -9.22 -33.11
CA GLU A 3 -15.08 -7.84 -32.67
C GLU A 3 -15.20 -7.86 -31.15
N TRP A 4 -14.22 -7.25 -30.48
CA TRP A 4 -14.21 -7.13 -29.03
C TRP A 4 -14.80 -5.80 -28.63
N GLY A 5 -15.84 -5.83 -27.79
CA GLY A 5 -16.46 -4.62 -27.29
C GLY A 5 -16.96 -4.83 -25.85
N ASN A 6 -16.99 -3.76 -25.07
CA ASN A 6 -17.63 -3.75 -23.77
C ASN A 6 -18.85 -2.83 -23.78
N LYS A 7 -19.82 -3.14 -22.90
CA LYS A 7 -21.00 -2.31 -22.70
C LYS A 7 -21.27 -2.17 -21.20
N ALA A 8 -21.42 -0.93 -20.75
CA ALA A 8 -21.88 -0.64 -19.40
C ALA A 8 -23.22 0.13 -19.46
N THR A 9 -24.18 -0.31 -18.67
CA THR A 9 -25.42 0.43 -18.41
C THR A 9 -25.45 0.76 -16.92
N TYR A 10 -25.57 2.04 -16.60
CA TYR A 10 -25.70 2.55 -15.24
C TYR A 10 -27.00 3.34 -15.14
N LEU A 11 -27.78 3.04 -14.11
CA LEU A 11 -28.98 3.76 -13.76
C LEU A 11 -28.89 4.23 -12.33
N GLU A 12 -29.15 5.51 -12.09
CA GLU A 12 -29.21 6.10 -10.77
C GLU A 12 -30.43 7.00 -10.65
N GLY A 13 -31.06 6.98 -9.49
CA GLY A 13 -32.09 7.94 -9.12
C GLY A 13 -31.90 8.34 -7.66
N ASN A 14 -32.02 9.61 -7.38
CA ASN A 14 -31.93 10.12 -6.00
C ASN A 14 -33.06 11.11 -5.70
N ILE A 15 -33.41 11.17 -4.41
CA ILE A 15 -34.34 12.14 -3.85
C ILE A 15 -33.63 12.79 -2.66
N THR A 16 -33.61 14.11 -2.64
CA THR A 16 -33.01 14.89 -1.57
C THR A 16 -34.05 15.79 -0.91
N TYR A 17 -33.92 15.94 0.39
CA TYR A 17 -34.71 16.89 1.18
C TYR A 17 -33.78 17.73 2.02
N ASP A 18 -33.92 19.04 1.95
CA ASP A 18 -33.15 20.00 2.75
C ASP A 18 -34.09 21.09 3.28
N ARG A 19 -34.10 21.26 4.59
CA ARG A 19 -34.92 22.29 5.23
C ARG A 19 -34.39 22.68 6.60
N THR A 20 -34.44 23.98 6.88
CA THR A 20 -34.20 24.54 8.20
C THR A 20 -35.51 25.04 8.81
N PHE A 21 -35.87 24.53 10.01
CA PHE A 21 -37.04 24.94 10.76
C PHE A 21 -36.61 25.87 11.88
N ASP A 22 -37.39 26.93 12.10
CA ASP A 22 -37.19 27.92 13.17
C ASP A 22 -35.78 28.52 13.23
N GLY A 23 -35.02 28.47 12.09
CA GLY A 23 -33.64 28.93 12.00
C GLY A 23 -32.64 28.12 12.83
N LYS A 24 -33.05 27.02 13.47
CA LYS A 24 -32.21 26.23 14.39
C LYS A 24 -32.14 24.76 14.08
N HIS A 25 -33.14 24.21 13.43
CA HIS A 25 -33.24 22.78 13.18
C HIS A 25 -32.99 22.51 11.68
N ALA A 26 -31.75 22.29 11.30
CA ALA A 26 -31.42 21.94 9.92
C ALA A 26 -31.51 20.42 9.74
N VAL A 27 -32.33 20.00 8.79
CA VAL A 27 -32.53 18.59 8.40
C VAL A 27 -32.13 18.43 6.94
N ASN A 28 -31.24 17.49 6.66
CA ASN A 28 -30.90 17.06 5.32
C ASN A 28 -31.11 15.55 5.21
N ALA A 29 -31.82 15.10 4.17
CA ALA A 29 -32.02 13.68 3.93
C ALA A 29 -31.84 13.37 2.44
N MET A 30 -31.30 12.19 2.16
CA MET A 30 -31.11 11.69 0.79
C MET A 30 -31.47 10.21 0.76
N PHE A 31 -32.17 9.81 -0.27
CA PHE A 31 -32.36 8.40 -0.65
C PHE A 31 -31.89 8.20 -2.08
N LEU A 32 -31.10 7.16 -2.31
CA LEU A 32 -30.49 6.88 -3.60
C LEU A 32 -30.72 5.41 -3.96
N TYR A 33 -31.08 5.17 -5.21
CA TYR A 33 -31.07 3.86 -5.86
C TYR A 33 -30.06 3.85 -6.99
N ASN A 34 -29.27 2.78 -7.12
CA ASN A 34 -28.40 2.59 -8.27
C ASN A 34 -28.38 1.12 -8.73
N GLN A 35 -28.10 0.92 -10.02
CA GLN A 35 -27.77 -0.38 -10.58
C GLN A 35 -26.79 -0.25 -11.73
N ARG A 36 -25.95 -1.28 -11.89
CA ARG A 36 -25.00 -1.39 -12.99
C ARG A 36 -25.06 -2.77 -13.62
N ASP A 37 -25.14 -2.82 -14.95
CA ASP A 37 -24.92 -4.02 -15.77
C ASP A 37 -23.73 -3.76 -16.69
N TYR A 38 -22.67 -4.54 -16.54
CA TYR A 38 -21.44 -4.42 -17.33
C TYR A 38 -21.15 -5.74 -18.04
N ARG A 39 -20.89 -5.67 -19.33
CA ARG A 39 -20.57 -6.80 -20.21
C ARG A 39 -19.25 -6.53 -20.90
N ASP A 40 -18.32 -7.46 -20.80
CA ASP A 40 -16.96 -7.38 -21.35
C ASP A 40 -16.67 -8.52 -22.35
N GLY A 41 -17.71 -9.16 -22.91
CA GLY A 41 -17.58 -10.33 -23.74
C GLY A 41 -17.71 -11.66 -22.99
N ASN A 42 -17.68 -11.65 -21.66
CA ASN A 42 -18.01 -12.82 -20.85
C ASN A 42 -19.49 -13.21 -21.00
N VAL A 43 -19.79 -14.51 -20.92
CA VAL A 43 -21.15 -15.04 -21.03
C VAL A 43 -22.08 -14.47 -19.95
N VAL A 44 -21.54 -14.23 -18.76
CA VAL A 44 -22.30 -13.71 -17.63
C VAL A 44 -21.88 -12.27 -17.34
N PRO A 45 -22.80 -11.29 -17.42
CA PRO A 45 -22.51 -9.89 -17.14
C PRO A 45 -22.16 -9.68 -15.66
N PHE A 46 -21.51 -8.57 -15.37
CA PHE A 46 -21.25 -8.10 -14.00
C PHE A 46 -22.39 -7.20 -13.56
N ARG A 47 -23.11 -7.59 -12.51
CA ARG A 47 -24.28 -6.87 -12.01
C ARG A 47 -24.11 -6.47 -10.55
N ARG A 48 -24.41 -5.23 -10.28
CA ARG A 48 -24.51 -4.67 -8.94
C ARG A 48 -25.72 -3.79 -8.84
N MET A 49 -26.35 -3.78 -7.68
CA MET A 49 -27.42 -2.85 -7.38
C MET A 49 -27.39 -2.49 -5.90
N GLY A 50 -27.94 -1.33 -5.57
CA GLY A 50 -27.99 -0.91 -4.18
C GLY A 50 -28.96 0.22 -3.95
N ILE A 51 -29.33 0.36 -2.68
CA ILE A 51 -29.95 1.54 -2.14
C ILE A 51 -29.05 2.13 -1.06
N ALA A 52 -29.04 3.45 -0.98
CA ALA A 52 -28.34 4.17 0.08
C ALA A 52 -29.25 5.25 0.65
N GLY A 53 -29.12 5.49 1.93
CA GLY A 53 -29.82 6.57 2.59
C GLY A 53 -28.89 7.35 3.51
N ARG A 54 -29.13 8.65 3.59
CA ARG A 54 -28.46 9.56 4.52
C ARG A 54 -29.50 10.44 5.16
N ALA A 55 -29.36 10.65 6.48
CA ALA A 55 -30.10 11.65 7.21
C ALA A 55 -29.16 12.38 8.15
N SER A 56 -29.09 13.70 8.05
CA SER A 56 -28.34 14.54 8.96
C SER A 56 -29.24 15.57 9.62
N TYR A 57 -28.97 15.80 10.88
CA TYR A 57 -29.66 16.78 11.70
C TYR A 57 -28.66 17.65 12.42
N THR A 58 -28.83 18.96 12.28
CA THR A 58 -28.01 19.96 12.98
C THR A 58 -28.90 20.85 13.82
N TYR A 59 -28.61 20.91 15.12
CA TYR A 59 -29.31 21.81 16.04
C TYR A 59 -28.45 23.02 16.37
N ASP A 60 -29.00 24.22 16.05
CA ASP A 60 -28.45 25.52 16.39
C ASP A 60 -26.96 25.69 15.97
N ASN A 61 -26.56 25.05 14.85
CA ASN A 61 -25.20 24.96 14.33
C ASN A 61 -24.17 24.34 15.32
N ARG A 62 -24.61 23.77 16.43
CA ARG A 62 -23.76 23.24 17.51
C ARG A 62 -23.71 21.72 17.57
N TYR A 63 -24.86 21.08 17.53
CA TYR A 63 -24.96 19.63 17.68
C TYR A 63 -25.33 19.01 16.33
N ILE A 64 -24.52 18.09 15.89
CA ILE A 64 -24.67 17.44 14.58
C ILE A 64 -24.82 15.95 14.82
N ALA A 65 -25.82 15.34 14.21
CA ALA A 65 -25.99 13.90 14.16
C ALA A 65 -26.26 13.46 12.73
N GLU A 66 -25.62 12.39 12.30
CA GLU A 66 -25.78 11.84 10.96
C GLU A 66 -25.94 10.32 11.02
N PHE A 67 -26.87 9.81 10.26
CA PHE A 67 -27.07 8.39 10.01
C PHE A 67 -26.98 8.12 8.50
N ASN A 68 -26.19 7.13 8.12
CA ASN A 68 -26.11 6.65 6.75
C ASN A 68 -26.30 5.13 6.72
N PHE A 69 -26.83 4.63 5.62
CA PHE A 69 -26.81 3.21 5.35
C PHE A 69 -26.61 2.93 3.86
N GLY A 70 -25.96 1.83 3.57
CA GLY A 70 -25.92 1.20 2.26
C GLY A 70 -26.51 -0.21 2.35
N TYR A 71 -27.37 -0.57 1.42
CA TYR A 71 -27.87 -1.93 1.24
C TYR A 71 -27.56 -2.36 -0.18
N ASN A 72 -26.44 -3.07 -0.33
CA ASN A 72 -25.82 -3.36 -1.61
C ASN A 72 -25.90 -4.84 -1.95
N GLY A 73 -26.24 -5.14 -3.21
CA GLY A 73 -26.32 -6.49 -3.74
C GLY A 73 -25.20 -6.79 -4.72
N SER A 74 -24.55 -7.94 -4.55
CA SER A 74 -23.53 -8.49 -5.45
C SER A 74 -23.91 -9.89 -5.90
N GLU A 75 -23.75 -10.17 -7.19
CA GLU A 75 -23.97 -11.49 -7.74
C GLU A 75 -22.91 -12.53 -7.34
N ASN A 76 -21.79 -12.08 -6.78
CA ASN A 76 -20.72 -12.95 -6.31
C ASN A 76 -21.13 -13.87 -5.17
N PHE A 77 -22.30 -13.62 -4.54
CA PHE A 77 -22.79 -14.36 -3.39
C PHE A 77 -24.05 -15.16 -3.69
N THR A 78 -24.28 -16.20 -2.91
CA THR A 78 -25.52 -16.99 -2.95
C THR A 78 -26.74 -16.13 -2.64
N LYS A 79 -27.94 -16.60 -3.00
CA LYS A 79 -29.21 -15.86 -2.83
C LYS A 79 -29.39 -15.32 -1.39
N GLY A 80 -28.98 -16.08 -0.37
CA GLY A 80 -29.11 -15.68 1.05
C GLY A 80 -28.14 -14.59 1.48
N ASN A 81 -26.93 -14.54 0.91
CA ASN A 81 -25.86 -13.61 1.31
C ASN A 81 -25.62 -12.51 0.26
N ARG A 82 -26.48 -12.42 -0.75
CA ARG A 82 -26.32 -11.51 -1.89
C ARG A 82 -26.34 -10.05 -1.49
N PHE A 83 -27.12 -9.69 -0.49
CA PHE A 83 -27.29 -8.32 -0.04
C PHE A 83 -26.63 -8.11 1.32
N GLY A 84 -25.77 -7.10 1.41
CA GLY A 84 -25.15 -6.65 2.65
C GLY A 84 -25.71 -5.32 3.11
N PHE A 85 -25.94 -5.17 4.42
CA PHE A 85 -26.38 -3.94 5.05
C PHE A 85 -25.22 -3.30 5.81
N PHE A 86 -24.91 -2.04 5.48
CA PHE A 86 -23.75 -1.33 5.97
C PHE A 86 -24.18 0.03 6.56
N PRO A 87 -24.56 0.07 7.84
CA PRO A 87 -24.92 1.31 8.52
C PRO A 87 -23.70 2.09 8.97
N SER A 88 -23.88 3.42 9.11
CA SER A 88 -22.93 4.27 9.82
C SER A 88 -23.64 5.40 10.56
N VAL A 89 -23.04 5.81 11.68
CA VAL A 89 -23.49 6.93 12.48
C VAL A 89 -22.33 7.89 12.76
N ALA A 90 -22.62 9.17 12.79
CA ALA A 90 -21.64 10.19 13.16
C ALA A 90 -22.29 11.24 14.05
N VAL A 91 -21.50 11.76 14.97
CA VAL A 91 -21.87 12.89 15.83
C VAL A 91 -20.80 13.97 15.77
N GLY A 92 -21.22 15.21 15.85
CA GLY A 92 -20.35 16.37 15.88
C GLY A 92 -20.83 17.40 16.90
N TYR A 93 -19.86 18.05 17.54
CA TYR A 93 -20.11 19.12 18.49
C TYR A 93 -19.24 20.33 18.18
N MET A 94 -19.87 21.45 17.86
CA MET A 94 -19.22 22.73 17.59
C MET A 94 -19.11 23.53 18.89
N LEU A 95 -18.06 23.30 19.65
CA LEU A 95 -17.81 23.99 20.91
C LEU A 95 -17.67 25.52 20.71
N SER A 96 -17.07 25.94 19.58
CA SER A 96 -16.89 27.36 19.26
C SER A 96 -18.21 28.15 19.11
N GLU A 97 -19.34 27.46 18.88
CA GLU A 97 -20.65 28.09 18.76
C GLU A 97 -21.40 28.19 20.10
N GLU A 98 -20.80 27.75 21.21
CA GLU A 98 -21.36 27.94 22.54
C GLU A 98 -21.24 29.39 23.01
N LYS A 99 -22.24 29.89 23.69
CA LYS A 99 -22.32 31.29 24.14
C LYS A 99 -21.12 31.72 25.01
N PHE A 100 -20.59 30.84 25.83
CA PHE A 100 -19.40 31.14 26.65
C PHE A 100 -18.11 31.27 25.83
N MET A 101 -18.08 30.72 24.60
CA MET A 101 -16.95 30.81 23.69
C MET A 101 -16.93 32.12 22.88
N GLU A 102 -18.03 32.89 22.87
CA GLU A 102 -18.18 34.09 22.07
C GLU A 102 -17.04 35.12 22.31
N LYS A 103 -16.61 35.25 23.58
CA LYS A 103 -15.49 36.13 23.93
C LYS A 103 -14.12 35.65 23.50
N TYR A 104 -14.01 34.40 23.03
CA TYR A 104 -12.75 33.80 22.57
C TYR A 104 -12.72 33.61 21.05
N LYS A 105 -13.74 34.03 20.30
CA LYS A 105 -13.86 33.80 18.85
C LYS A 105 -12.70 34.41 18.03
N ASP A 106 -12.10 35.49 18.52
CA ASP A 106 -10.92 36.09 17.88
C ASP A 106 -9.69 35.18 17.95
N THR A 107 -9.59 34.34 18.97
CA THR A 107 -8.50 33.36 19.14
C THR A 107 -8.88 32.01 18.57
N PHE A 108 -10.06 31.49 18.95
CA PHE A 108 -10.59 30.20 18.54
C PHE A 108 -11.73 30.40 17.56
N SER A 109 -11.41 30.50 16.28
CA SER A 109 -12.41 30.67 15.21
C SER A 109 -13.25 29.41 15.01
N LYS A 110 -12.74 28.24 15.37
CA LYS A 110 -13.41 26.95 15.26
C LYS A 110 -12.88 25.99 16.32
N ILE A 111 -13.77 25.31 17.03
CA ILE A 111 -13.45 24.12 17.81
C ILE A 111 -14.59 23.14 17.60
N LYS A 112 -14.30 22.04 16.91
CA LYS A 112 -15.27 20.98 16.63
C LYS A 112 -14.70 19.63 17.02
N PHE A 113 -15.49 18.86 17.76
CA PHE A 113 -15.25 17.45 18.05
C PHE A 113 -16.17 16.61 17.17
N ARG A 114 -15.67 15.47 16.71
CA ARG A 114 -16.44 14.53 15.91
C ARG A 114 -16.08 13.10 16.24
N ALA A 115 -17.07 12.23 16.14
CA ALA A 115 -16.88 10.80 16.24
C ALA A 115 -17.81 10.12 15.23
N SER A 116 -17.32 9.06 14.58
CA SER A 116 -18.11 8.25 13.69
C SER A 116 -17.79 6.79 13.86
N TRP A 117 -18.82 5.97 13.70
CA TRP A 117 -18.72 4.52 13.62
C TRP A 117 -19.53 4.02 12.42
N GLY A 118 -19.02 3.01 11.73
CA GLY A 118 -19.75 2.44 10.60
C GLY A 118 -19.17 1.15 10.09
N LEU A 119 -19.99 0.46 9.30
CA LEU A 119 -19.62 -0.76 8.59
C LEU A 119 -19.49 -0.46 7.09
N THR A 120 -18.50 -1.07 6.45
CA THR A 120 -18.37 -1.13 4.99
C THR A 120 -18.18 -2.56 4.54
N GLY A 121 -18.73 -2.92 3.37
CA GLY A 121 -18.61 -4.25 2.79
C GLY A 121 -17.75 -4.26 1.53
N ASN A 122 -17.03 -5.35 1.32
CA ASN A 122 -16.27 -5.61 0.12
C ASN A 122 -16.73 -6.95 -0.50
N ASP A 123 -17.04 -6.95 -1.80
CA ASP A 123 -17.46 -8.12 -2.57
C ASP A 123 -16.35 -8.68 -3.47
N GLN A 124 -15.10 -8.24 -3.29
CA GLN A 124 -13.96 -8.73 -4.05
C GLN A 124 -13.51 -10.10 -3.51
N LEU A 125 -13.33 -11.06 -4.39
CA LEU A 125 -13.00 -12.44 -4.08
C LEU A 125 -11.66 -12.84 -4.74
N ASP A 126 -10.63 -12.00 -4.64
CA ASP A 126 -9.32 -12.24 -5.25
C ASP A 126 -9.43 -12.55 -6.75
N GLY A 127 -10.20 -11.72 -7.47
CA GLY A 127 -10.45 -11.87 -8.91
C GLY A 127 -11.41 -13.00 -9.31
N ARG A 128 -11.93 -13.79 -8.35
CA ARG A 128 -12.91 -14.85 -8.60
C ARG A 128 -14.31 -14.29 -8.73
N ARG A 129 -15.12 -15.03 -9.46
CA ARG A 129 -16.58 -14.82 -9.56
C ARG A 129 -17.28 -16.10 -9.19
N PHE A 130 -18.45 -15.96 -8.55
CA PHE A 130 -19.27 -17.10 -8.19
C PHE A 130 -18.52 -18.21 -7.41
N ALA A 131 -17.62 -17.82 -6.50
CA ALA A 131 -16.79 -18.76 -5.74
C ALA A 131 -17.61 -19.75 -4.89
N PHE A 132 -18.92 -19.57 -4.81
CA PHE A 132 -19.84 -20.54 -4.21
C PHE A 132 -20.16 -21.74 -5.12
N LEU A 133 -19.79 -21.69 -6.41
CA LEU A 133 -19.99 -22.80 -7.35
C LEU A 133 -18.69 -23.61 -7.45
N PRO A 134 -18.78 -24.95 -7.34
CA PRO A 134 -17.64 -25.81 -7.63
C PRO A 134 -17.35 -25.81 -9.13
N THR A 135 -16.09 -26.02 -9.49
CA THR A 135 -15.67 -26.14 -10.90
C THR A 135 -15.11 -27.51 -11.20
N ILE A 136 -15.10 -27.86 -12.49
CA ILE A 136 -14.46 -29.06 -13.03
C ILE A 136 -13.40 -28.59 -14.03
N ASP A 137 -12.15 -28.94 -13.77
CA ASP A 137 -11.03 -28.65 -14.65
C ASP A 137 -10.89 -29.73 -15.74
N THR A 138 -10.48 -29.30 -16.93
CA THR A 138 -10.41 -30.18 -18.13
C THR A 138 -9.00 -30.33 -18.70
N ASP A 139 -7.99 -29.78 -18.05
CA ASP A 139 -6.60 -29.69 -18.50
C ASP A 139 -5.73 -30.88 -18.09
N GLY A 140 -6.32 -31.90 -17.53
CA GLY A 140 -5.63 -33.12 -17.16
C GLY A 140 -5.57 -34.16 -18.27
N SER A 141 -4.69 -35.14 -18.09
CA SER A 141 -4.61 -36.29 -18.97
C SER A 141 -4.35 -37.59 -18.21
N TYR A 142 -4.96 -38.67 -18.67
CA TYR A 142 -4.63 -40.03 -18.26
C TYR A 142 -3.78 -40.68 -19.35
N LYS A 143 -2.72 -41.33 -18.91
CA LYS A 143 -1.83 -42.10 -19.76
C LYS A 143 -2.13 -43.60 -19.59
N TRP A 144 -2.30 -44.29 -20.69
CA TRP A 144 -2.64 -45.72 -20.76
C TRP A 144 -1.61 -46.45 -21.63
N GLY A 145 -1.60 -47.77 -21.52
CA GLY A 145 -0.69 -48.63 -22.25
C GLY A 145 0.58 -48.94 -21.45
N VAL A 146 1.29 -49.99 -21.85
CA VAL A 146 2.49 -50.48 -21.18
C VAL A 146 3.59 -49.40 -21.13
N ASN A 147 3.64 -48.54 -22.17
CA ASN A 147 4.62 -47.50 -22.30
C ASN A 147 4.07 -46.08 -21.98
N ASN A 148 2.83 -45.99 -21.45
CA ASN A 148 2.17 -44.68 -21.23
C ASN A 148 1.99 -43.85 -22.52
N ASP A 149 1.93 -44.48 -23.68
CA ASP A 149 1.90 -43.87 -24.99
C ASP A 149 0.50 -43.44 -25.47
N TYR A 150 -0.56 -43.94 -24.82
CA TYR A 150 -1.93 -43.56 -25.11
C TYR A 150 -2.44 -42.53 -24.11
N ASN A 151 -2.58 -41.25 -24.53
CA ASN A 151 -2.99 -40.14 -23.71
C ASN A 151 -4.45 -39.76 -23.93
N ARG A 152 -5.25 -39.69 -22.88
CA ARG A 152 -6.65 -39.24 -22.89
C ARG A 152 -6.86 -38.03 -22.03
N ALA A 153 -7.56 -37.03 -22.58
CA ALA A 153 -8.01 -35.87 -21.79
C ALA A 153 -8.88 -36.35 -20.60
N SER A 154 -8.62 -35.85 -19.47
CA SER A 154 -9.40 -36.15 -18.25
C SER A 154 -10.00 -34.90 -17.63
N ARG A 155 -10.97 -35.13 -16.75
CA ARG A 155 -11.60 -34.07 -15.97
C ARG A 155 -11.33 -34.34 -14.49
N PHE A 156 -11.12 -33.25 -13.75
CA PHE A 156 -10.80 -33.29 -12.34
C PHE A 156 -11.68 -32.34 -11.55
N GLU A 157 -11.72 -32.54 -10.25
CA GLU A 157 -12.21 -31.51 -9.34
C GLU A 157 -11.36 -30.24 -9.48
N GLY A 158 -12.03 -29.14 -9.76
CA GLY A 158 -11.46 -27.81 -9.77
C GLY A 158 -11.60 -27.12 -8.42
N GLU A 159 -12.01 -25.86 -8.43
CA GLU A 159 -12.25 -25.10 -7.19
C GLU A 159 -13.46 -25.64 -6.44
N PHE A 160 -13.36 -25.76 -5.12
CA PHE A 160 -14.47 -26.09 -4.24
C PHE A 160 -15.41 -24.91 -4.09
N GLY A 161 -16.72 -25.15 -4.15
CA GLY A 161 -17.71 -24.12 -3.90
C GLY A 161 -17.77 -23.73 -2.42
N VAL A 162 -17.65 -22.44 -2.15
CA VAL A 162 -17.74 -21.90 -0.79
C VAL A 162 -19.20 -21.59 -0.46
N MET A 163 -19.90 -22.53 0.15
CA MET A 163 -21.35 -22.43 0.40
C MET A 163 -21.74 -21.27 1.32
N ASN A 164 -20.88 -20.96 2.29
CA ASN A 164 -21.09 -19.90 3.28
C ASN A 164 -20.41 -18.58 2.89
N LEU A 165 -20.14 -18.40 1.60
CA LEU A 165 -19.50 -17.20 1.08
C LEU A 165 -20.29 -15.95 1.47
N THR A 166 -19.61 -14.99 2.12
CA THR A 166 -20.20 -13.75 2.60
C THR A 166 -19.32 -12.53 2.25
N TRP A 167 -19.87 -11.36 2.50
CA TRP A 167 -19.14 -10.10 2.38
C TRP A 167 -17.97 -10.05 3.37
N GLU A 168 -16.83 -9.62 2.89
CA GLU A 168 -15.78 -9.09 3.76
C GLU A 168 -16.28 -7.78 4.34
N THR A 169 -16.15 -7.60 5.65
CA THR A 169 -16.65 -6.42 6.38
C THR A 169 -15.52 -5.66 7.05
N VAL A 170 -15.63 -4.34 7.05
CA VAL A 170 -14.73 -3.47 7.80
C VAL A 170 -15.55 -2.60 8.74
N GLU A 171 -15.31 -2.78 10.03
CA GLU A 171 -15.79 -1.88 11.06
C GLU A 171 -14.80 -0.73 11.22
N LYS A 172 -15.30 0.52 11.15
CA LYS A 172 -14.50 1.74 11.21
C LYS A 172 -14.94 2.61 12.36
N LEU A 173 -14.01 2.99 13.21
CA LEU A 173 -14.18 4.00 14.25
C LEU A 173 -13.22 5.16 13.96
N ASN A 174 -13.74 6.38 13.95
CA ASN A 174 -12.93 7.59 13.83
C ASN A 174 -13.35 8.58 14.91
N VAL A 175 -12.36 9.20 15.57
CA VAL A 175 -12.55 10.29 16.54
C VAL A 175 -11.61 11.41 16.14
N GLY A 176 -12.15 12.60 15.92
CA GLY A 176 -11.38 13.72 15.43
C GLY A 176 -11.74 15.05 16.09
N THR A 177 -10.81 15.98 15.94
CA THR A 177 -10.99 17.38 16.34
C THR A 177 -10.54 18.32 15.22
N GLU A 178 -11.26 19.41 15.09
CA GLU A 178 -10.91 20.50 14.16
C GLU A 178 -10.76 21.78 14.99
N ILE A 179 -9.62 22.43 14.88
CA ILE A 179 -9.27 23.64 15.64
C ILE A 179 -8.87 24.74 14.66
N GLY A 180 -9.64 25.82 14.60
CA GLY A 180 -9.31 27.05 13.89
C GLY A 180 -8.79 28.09 14.87
N LEU A 181 -7.66 28.72 14.56
CA LEU A 181 -7.06 29.76 15.39
C LEU A 181 -6.86 31.05 14.55
N TRP A 182 -7.23 32.18 15.14
CA TRP A 182 -7.00 33.54 14.59
C TRP A 182 -7.57 33.74 13.17
N ASN A 183 -8.53 32.95 12.74
CA ASN A 183 -9.02 32.88 11.36
C ASN A 183 -7.91 32.67 10.31
N ALA A 184 -6.78 32.12 10.72
CA ALA A 184 -5.58 31.94 9.90
C ALA A 184 -5.05 30.53 9.89
N LEU A 185 -5.19 29.80 10.99
CA LEU A 185 -4.69 28.43 11.15
C LEU A 185 -5.85 27.48 11.36
N ASP A 186 -5.90 26.44 10.53
CA ASP A 186 -6.78 25.28 10.67
C ASP A 186 -5.97 24.03 10.94
N LEU A 187 -6.23 23.36 12.04
CA LEU A 187 -5.66 22.09 12.45
C LEU A 187 -6.76 21.04 12.53
N GLN A 188 -6.57 19.92 11.88
CA GLN A 188 -7.42 18.75 11.99
C GLN A 188 -6.59 17.56 12.42
N VAL A 189 -7.06 16.83 13.43
CA VAL A 189 -6.45 15.60 13.95
C VAL A 189 -7.51 14.53 14.05
N ASP A 190 -7.28 13.39 13.47
CA ASP A 190 -8.14 12.22 13.50
C ASP A 190 -7.37 11.02 14.01
N TRP A 191 -7.91 10.33 14.95
CA TRP A 191 -7.53 8.98 15.31
C TRP A 191 -8.54 8.01 14.73
N PHE A 192 -8.08 6.92 14.12
CA PHE A 192 -8.95 5.92 13.56
C PHE A 192 -8.52 4.50 13.94
N LYS A 193 -9.51 3.62 13.99
CA LYS A 193 -9.34 2.17 14.09
C LYS A 193 -10.26 1.49 13.09
N GLU A 194 -9.70 0.56 12.32
CA GLU A 194 -10.43 -0.27 11.37
C GLU A 194 -10.23 -1.73 11.73
N GLN A 195 -11.30 -2.51 11.72
CA GLN A 195 -11.28 -3.94 11.97
C GLN A 195 -11.89 -4.65 10.76
N ARG A 196 -11.03 -5.27 9.97
CA ARG A 196 -11.42 -6.03 8.79
C ARG A 196 -11.64 -7.48 9.19
N ARG A 197 -12.78 -8.03 8.81
CA ARG A 197 -13.24 -9.37 9.17
C ARG A 197 -13.73 -10.11 7.93
N ASP A 198 -13.78 -11.45 8.02
CA ASP A 198 -14.27 -12.32 6.97
C ASP A 198 -13.51 -12.15 5.64
N ILE A 199 -12.19 -11.88 5.73
CA ILE A 199 -11.34 -11.76 4.55
C ILE A 199 -11.33 -13.08 3.81
N PHE A 200 -11.67 -13.05 2.51
CA PHE A 200 -11.67 -14.22 1.66
C PHE A 200 -10.24 -14.65 1.35
N MET A 201 -9.88 -15.86 1.79
CA MET A 201 -8.52 -16.37 1.67
C MET A 201 -8.47 -17.89 1.49
N GLN A 202 -7.33 -18.37 1.01
CA GLN A 202 -7.06 -19.79 0.87
C GLN A 202 -6.81 -20.44 2.24
N ARG A 203 -7.32 -21.68 2.42
CA ARG A 203 -7.20 -22.45 3.64
C ARG A 203 -5.90 -23.27 3.61
N ASN A 204 -4.88 -22.86 4.34
CA ASN A 204 -3.56 -23.47 4.33
C ASN A 204 -3.38 -24.55 5.42
N ASN A 205 -4.23 -24.54 6.44
CA ASN A 205 -4.21 -25.52 7.54
C ASN A 205 -5.01 -26.80 7.22
N ILE A 206 -4.89 -27.31 6.00
CA ILE A 206 -5.55 -28.55 5.57
C ILE A 206 -4.47 -29.59 5.27
N PRO A 207 -4.46 -30.73 5.98
CA PRO A 207 -3.45 -31.75 5.72
C PRO A 207 -3.54 -32.26 4.28
N SER A 208 -2.41 -32.53 3.65
CA SER A 208 -2.33 -33.10 2.30
C SER A 208 -3.03 -34.47 2.21
N ALA A 209 -3.12 -35.21 3.32
CA ALA A 209 -3.86 -36.47 3.44
C ALA A 209 -5.36 -36.33 3.20
N ALA A 210 -5.92 -35.10 3.26
CA ALA A 210 -7.31 -34.84 2.88
C ALA A 210 -7.58 -35.02 1.37
N GLY A 211 -6.53 -35.09 0.57
CA GLY A 211 -6.60 -35.44 -0.85
C GLY A 211 -7.14 -34.33 -1.75
N PHE A 212 -7.27 -33.10 -1.27
CA PHE A 212 -7.69 -31.98 -2.09
C PHE A 212 -6.66 -31.69 -3.18
N ARG A 213 -7.10 -31.63 -4.41
CA ARG A 213 -6.25 -31.23 -5.53
C ARG A 213 -6.02 -29.72 -5.56
N LYS A 214 -7.02 -28.94 -5.18
CA LYS A 214 -6.93 -27.49 -4.99
C LYS A 214 -7.31 -27.14 -3.57
N THR A 215 -6.53 -26.25 -2.98
CA THR A 215 -6.77 -25.77 -1.62
C THR A 215 -8.09 -24.98 -1.57
N PRO A 216 -9.04 -25.35 -0.69
CA PRO A 216 -10.30 -24.63 -0.53
C PRO A 216 -10.12 -23.18 -0.08
N TRP A 217 -11.12 -22.36 -0.33
CA TRP A 217 -11.19 -20.96 0.10
C TRP A 217 -12.28 -20.78 1.16
N ALA A 218 -12.15 -19.76 1.98
CA ALA A 218 -13.18 -19.37 2.95
C ALA A 218 -13.04 -17.89 3.34
N ASN A 219 -14.13 -17.33 3.88
CA ASN A 219 -14.09 -16.08 4.63
C ASN A 219 -13.52 -16.39 6.03
N TYR A 220 -12.27 -16.03 6.28
CA TYR A 220 -11.57 -16.46 7.51
C TYR A 220 -10.68 -15.36 8.11
N GLY A 221 -9.92 -14.64 7.30
CA GLY A 221 -8.90 -13.71 7.76
C GLY A 221 -9.43 -12.51 8.52
N LYS A 222 -8.62 -12.00 9.45
CA LYS A 222 -8.90 -10.78 10.22
C LYS A 222 -7.66 -9.91 10.29
N VAL A 223 -7.84 -8.61 10.04
CA VAL A 223 -6.78 -7.60 10.12
C VAL A 223 -7.32 -6.38 10.86
N ASP A 224 -6.57 -5.89 11.81
CA ASP A 224 -6.82 -4.62 12.48
C ASP A 224 -5.87 -3.56 11.92
N ASN A 225 -6.34 -2.33 11.78
CA ASN A 225 -5.55 -1.18 11.38
C ASN A 225 -5.85 -0.02 12.33
N ILE A 226 -4.80 0.66 12.79
CA ILE A 226 -4.91 1.81 13.69
C ILE A 226 -4.00 2.92 13.19
N GLY A 227 -4.45 4.16 13.31
CA GLY A 227 -3.64 5.26 12.84
C GLY A 227 -4.10 6.63 13.30
N VAL A 228 -3.33 7.61 12.85
CA VAL A 228 -3.58 9.03 13.09
C VAL A 228 -3.38 9.78 11.78
N ASP A 229 -4.35 10.63 11.46
CA ASP A 229 -4.25 11.61 10.36
C ASP A 229 -4.18 13.02 10.94
N LEU A 230 -3.28 13.83 10.39
CA LEU A 230 -3.14 15.23 10.74
C LEU A 230 -3.13 16.08 9.47
N SER A 231 -3.87 17.19 9.49
CA SER A 231 -3.85 18.22 8.46
C SER A 231 -3.72 19.58 9.11
N LEU A 232 -2.80 20.38 8.62
CA LEU A 232 -2.56 21.75 9.06
C LEU A 232 -2.58 22.68 7.86
N THR A 233 -3.34 23.76 7.96
CA THR A 233 -3.34 24.84 6.97
C THR A 233 -3.21 26.18 7.69
N TYR A 234 -2.28 26.98 7.27
CA TYR A 234 -2.10 28.35 7.74
C TYR A 234 -2.10 29.29 6.57
N ASN A 235 -2.94 30.31 6.62
CA ASN A 235 -3.02 31.35 5.60
C ASN A 235 -3.22 32.70 6.26
N GLN A 236 -2.31 33.62 6.01
CA GLN A 236 -2.42 34.94 6.61
C GLN A 236 -1.90 36.06 5.70
N GLN A 237 -2.65 37.15 5.67
CA GLN A 237 -2.21 38.42 5.13
C GLN A 237 -1.41 39.17 6.22
N ILE A 238 -0.07 39.16 6.12
CA ILE A 238 0.82 39.76 7.12
C ILE A 238 0.84 41.28 6.96
N THR A 239 0.91 41.75 5.73
CA THR A 239 0.85 43.16 5.39
C THR A 239 -0.02 43.35 4.14
N LYS A 240 -0.30 44.55 3.75
CA LYS A 240 -1.07 44.83 2.50
C LYS A 240 -0.46 44.16 1.26
N ASP A 241 0.86 43.93 1.28
CA ASP A 241 1.62 43.44 0.13
C ASP A 241 2.11 42.00 0.33
N LEU A 242 2.11 41.47 1.56
CA LEU A 242 2.68 40.17 1.91
C LEU A 242 1.59 39.22 2.41
N HIS A 243 1.34 38.15 1.65
CA HIS A 243 0.57 36.96 2.05
C HIS A 243 1.51 35.78 2.20
N ILE A 244 1.34 34.99 3.25
CA ILE A 244 2.03 33.73 3.46
C ILE A 244 1.02 32.61 3.74
N GLY A 245 1.32 31.44 3.24
CA GLY A 245 0.58 30.23 3.48
C GLY A 245 1.52 29.07 3.81
N PHE A 246 1.05 28.17 4.65
CA PHE A 246 1.68 26.88 4.94
C PHE A 246 0.63 25.80 4.95
N ARG A 247 0.96 24.63 4.41
CA ARG A 247 0.13 23.42 4.48
C ARG A 247 0.96 22.22 4.87
N GLY A 248 0.41 21.37 5.69
CA GLY A 248 1.05 20.14 6.10
C GLY A 248 0.03 19.03 6.26
N THR A 249 0.41 17.82 5.88
CA THR A 249 -0.36 16.59 6.11
C THR A 249 0.58 15.53 6.67
N PHE A 250 0.05 14.70 7.55
CA PHE A 250 0.78 13.57 8.13
C PHE A 250 -0.18 12.45 8.39
N THR A 251 0.14 11.25 7.94
CA THR A 251 -0.57 10.01 8.22
C THR A 251 0.39 8.99 8.81
N TYR A 252 0.03 8.39 9.90
CA TYR A 252 0.62 7.17 10.42
C TYR A 252 -0.45 6.09 10.49
N ALA A 253 -0.23 4.95 9.86
CA ALA A 253 -1.12 3.80 9.91
C ALA A 253 -0.33 2.51 10.10
N HIS A 254 -0.74 1.71 11.06
CA HIS A 254 -0.15 0.40 11.33
C HIS A 254 -1.23 -0.66 11.35
N ASN A 255 -1.03 -1.71 10.57
CA ASN A 255 -1.96 -2.83 10.53
C ASN A 255 -1.34 -4.08 11.15
N THR A 256 -2.19 -4.95 11.67
CA THR A 256 -1.79 -6.22 12.29
C THR A 256 -2.72 -7.34 11.83
N ILE A 257 -2.16 -8.44 11.38
CA ILE A 257 -2.88 -9.67 11.10
C ILE A 257 -3.32 -10.27 12.44
N VAL A 258 -4.64 -10.27 12.70
CA VAL A 258 -5.22 -10.82 13.94
C VAL A 258 -5.46 -12.31 13.80
N GLU A 259 -5.90 -12.74 12.60
CA GLU A 259 -6.15 -14.13 12.31
C GLU A 259 -5.89 -14.42 10.82
N MET A 260 -5.12 -15.47 10.58
CA MET A 260 -4.78 -15.96 9.25
C MET A 260 -4.70 -17.48 9.29
N ASP A 261 -5.11 -18.15 8.22
CA ASP A 261 -5.03 -19.61 8.15
C ASP A 261 -3.62 -20.03 7.72
N GLU A 262 -2.75 -20.21 8.71
CA GLU A 262 -1.37 -20.61 8.53
C GLU A 262 -1.20 -22.12 8.58
N ALA A 263 -0.23 -22.65 7.84
CA ALA A 263 0.10 -24.07 7.90
C ALA A 263 0.58 -24.47 9.31
N LEU A 264 0.22 -25.67 9.76
CA LEU A 264 0.57 -26.17 11.10
C LEU A 264 2.07 -26.08 11.42
N GLY A 265 2.94 -26.28 10.43
CA GLY A 265 4.39 -26.19 10.59
C GLY A 265 4.98 -24.77 10.66
N VAL A 266 4.12 -23.73 10.56
CA VAL A 266 4.51 -22.32 10.65
C VAL A 266 4.03 -21.70 11.96
N MET A 267 2.90 -22.17 12.47
CA MET A 267 2.33 -21.65 13.71
C MET A 267 3.30 -21.83 14.89
N GLY A 268 3.53 -20.73 15.63
CA GLY A 268 4.44 -20.72 16.78
C GLY A 268 5.92 -20.68 16.43
N THR A 269 6.29 -20.58 15.15
CA THR A 269 7.67 -20.41 14.71
C THR A 269 8.00 -18.94 14.40
N ASN A 270 9.27 -18.64 14.17
CA ASN A 270 9.78 -17.34 13.71
C ASN A 270 9.19 -16.89 12.36
N ARG A 271 8.55 -17.78 11.61
CA ARG A 271 7.90 -17.51 10.31
C ARG A 271 6.41 -17.16 10.42
N GLN A 272 5.84 -17.26 11.62
CA GLN A 272 4.44 -16.95 11.83
C GLN A 272 4.14 -15.51 11.40
N ARG A 273 3.07 -15.31 10.61
CA ARG A 273 2.66 -14.00 10.13
C ARG A 273 1.55 -13.37 10.97
N THR A 274 0.78 -14.17 11.69
CA THR A 274 -0.20 -13.68 12.67
C THR A 274 0.52 -12.89 13.76
N GLY A 275 0.05 -11.67 14.03
CA GLY A 275 0.69 -10.71 14.92
C GLY A 275 1.60 -9.70 14.21
N HIS A 276 1.89 -9.89 12.93
CA HIS A 276 2.70 -9.01 12.09
C HIS A 276 1.85 -8.18 11.14
N SER A 277 2.45 -7.18 10.51
CA SER A 277 1.79 -6.37 9.48
C SER A 277 1.54 -7.18 8.21
N VAL A 278 0.45 -6.85 7.52
CA VAL A 278 0.21 -7.34 6.15
C VAL A 278 1.37 -6.88 5.26
N ASN A 279 1.95 -7.80 4.48
CA ASN A 279 3.13 -7.56 3.64
C ASN A 279 4.41 -7.16 4.40
N GLU A 280 4.51 -7.51 5.69
CA GLU A 280 5.79 -7.43 6.37
C GLU A 280 6.82 -8.33 5.68
N LEU A 281 8.03 -7.82 5.55
CA LEU A 281 9.12 -8.52 4.91
C LEU A 281 9.66 -9.59 5.85
N PHE A 282 9.86 -10.79 5.32
CA PHE A 282 10.51 -11.91 6.00
C PHE A 282 11.75 -12.31 5.22
N GLY A 283 12.81 -12.68 5.92
CA GLY A 283 14.07 -13.08 5.30
C GLY A 283 15.06 -13.61 6.31
N LEU A 284 16.22 -14.01 5.82
CA LEU A 284 17.31 -14.55 6.62
C LEU A 284 18.12 -13.43 7.30
N VAL A 285 18.72 -13.72 8.43
CA VAL A 285 19.65 -12.81 9.09
C VAL A 285 21.06 -13.13 8.60
N ALA A 286 21.69 -12.17 7.91
CA ALA A 286 23.09 -12.31 7.49
C ALA A 286 24.04 -12.09 8.68
N ASP A 287 25.04 -12.95 8.79
CA ASP A 287 26.11 -12.94 9.80
C ASP A 287 27.48 -12.75 9.11
N GLY A 288 27.58 -11.75 8.22
CA GLY A 288 28.79 -11.49 7.45
C GLY A 288 28.97 -12.43 6.25
N LEU A 289 30.21 -12.62 5.84
CA LEU A 289 30.61 -13.48 4.75
C LEU A 289 31.42 -14.66 5.28
N PHE A 290 31.34 -15.79 4.59
CA PHE A 290 32.23 -16.93 4.86
C PHE A 290 33.68 -16.52 4.60
N THR A 291 34.58 -16.90 5.52
CA THR A 291 36.03 -16.76 5.40
C THR A 291 36.66 -18.11 5.02
N GLU A 292 37.93 -18.11 4.67
CA GLU A 292 38.69 -19.38 4.44
C GLU A 292 38.73 -20.24 5.72
N ASP A 293 38.71 -19.56 6.88
CA ASP A 293 38.73 -20.26 8.18
C ASP A 293 37.46 -21.03 8.48
N ASP A 294 36.36 -20.80 7.78
CA ASP A 294 35.11 -21.56 7.94
C ASP A 294 35.16 -22.95 7.23
N PHE A 295 36.21 -23.25 6.46
CA PHE A 295 36.29 -24.43 5.63
C PHE A 295 37.47 -25.33 5.97
N VAL A 296 37.34 -26.59 5.57
CA VAL A 296 38.44 -27.60 5.55
C VAL A 296 38.42 -28.34 4.20
N THR A 297 39.58 -28.83 3.81
CA THR A 297 39.66 -29.68 2.62
C THR A 297 39.46 -31.15 3.03
N ASN A 298 38.47 -31.80 2.40
CA ASN A 298 38.21 -33.22 2.64
C ASN A 298 39.24 -34.13 1.93
N ASP A 299 39.17 -35.43 2.17
CA ASP A 299 40.09 -36.43 1.59
C ASP A 299 40.04 -36.47 0.04
N LYS A 300 38.99 -35.93 -0.56
CA LYS A 300 38.82 -35.84 -2.04
C LYS A 300 39.36 -34.54 -2.63
N GLY A 301 39.85 -33.64 -1.77
CA GLY A 301 40.32 -32.31 -2.22
C GLY A 301 39.20 -31.25 -2.33
N ASP A 302 37.96 -31.56 -1.91
CA ASP A 302 36.85 -30.58 -1.96
C ASP A 302 36.85 -29.73 -0.69
N LEU A 303 36.54 -28.47 -0.85
CA LEU A 303 36.33 -27.50 0.24
C LEU A 303 34.96 -27.74 0.87
N VAL A 304 34.92 -28.09 2.15
CA VAL A 304 33.70 -28.34 2.92
C VAL A 304 33.67 -27.49 4.19
N LEU A 305 32.50 -27.16 4.69
CA LEU A 305 32.34 -26.41 5.95
C LEU A 305 32.93 -27.22 7.12
N LYS A 306 33.55 -26.54 8.08
CA LYS A 306 34.00 -27.11 9.35
C LYS A 306 32.82 -27.63 10.15
N GLU A 307 33.09 -28.65 10.96
CA GLU A 307 32.13 -29.18 11.93
C GLU A 307 31.66 -28.06 12.88
N GLY A 308 30.34 -28.02 13.14
CA GLY A 308 29.69 -27.01 13.97
C GLY A 308 29.24 -25.75 13.22
N ILE A 309 29.56 -25.60 11.93
CA ILE A 309 29.01 -24.53 11.07
C ILE A 309 27.76 -25.06 10.37
N PRO A 310 26.58 -24.37 10.48
CA PRO A 310 25.37 -24.82 9.84
C PRO A 310 25.52 -24.99 8.33
N SER A 311 24.94 -26.04 7.78
CA SER A 311 24.98 -26.32 6.36
C SER A 311 23.99 -25.37 5.63
N HIS A 312 24.37 -24.87 4.47
CA HIS A 312 23.49 -24.04 3.63
C HIS A 312 22.83 -24.88 2.53
N THR A 313 21.49 -24.92 2.51
CA THR A 313 20.76 -25.81 1.57
C THR A 313 20.45 -25.14 0.24
N PHE A 314 20.61 -23.83 0.13
CA PHE A 314 20.28 -23.08 -1.10
C PHE A 314 21.31 -23.28 -2.22
N ASN A 315 22.57 -23.44 -1.88
CA ASN A 315 23.66 -23.73 -2.81
C ASN A 315 24.91 -24.19 -2.03
N SER A 316 25.88 -24.79 -2.72
CA SER A 316 27.21 -24.99 -2.18
C SER A 316 27.89 -23.66 -1.92
N VAL A 317 28.31 -23.41 -0.70
CA VAL A 317 28.94 -22.16 -0.28
C VAL A 317 30.45 -22.21 -0.37
N ARG A 318 31.08 -21.05 -0.50
CA ARG A 318 32.53 -20.85 -0.57
C ARG A 318 32.90 -19.58 0.20
N PRO A 319 34.18 -19.34 0.50
CA PRO A 319 34.64 -18.06 1.04
C PRO A 319 34.11 -16.88 0.21
N GLY A 320 33.61 -15.85 0.91
CA GLY A 320 32.98 -14.67 0.32
C GLY A 320 31.49 -14.81 -0.01
N ASP A 321 30.86 -15.97 0.20
CA ASP A 321 29.40 -16.09 0.16
C ASP A 321 28.79 -15.61 1.47
N ILE A 322 27.52 -15.19 1.43
CA ILE A 322 26.82 -14.71 2.62
C ILE A 322 26.57 -15.87 3.58
N LYS A 323 26.98 -15.67 4.83
CA LYS A 323 26.71 -16.55 5.96
C LYS A 323 25.42 -16.12 6.64
N TYR A 324 24.57 -17.08 7.02
CA TYR A 324 23.30 -16.82 7.67
C TYR A 324 23.24 -17.44 9.06
N VAL A 325 22.42 -16.83 9.92
CA VAL A 325 22.16 -17.33 11.29
C VAL A 325 21.15 -18.47 11.21
N ASP A 326 21.48 -19.59 11.87
CA ASP A 326 20.56 -20.69 12.12
C ASP A 326 19.62 -20.31 13.28
N ILE A 327 18.39 -19.98 12.95
CA ILE A 327 17.40 -19.43 13.90
C ILE A 327 16.67 -20.56 14.64
N ASP A 328 16.35 -21.66 13.95
CA ASP A 328 15.64 -22.79 14.58
C ASP A 328 16.58 -23.80 15.23
N GLY A 329 17.89 -23.66 15.01
CA GLY A 329 18.94 -24.47 15.66
C GLY A 329 19.02 -25.90 15.13
N ASP A 330 18.51 -26.16 13.92
CA ASP A 330 18.49 -27.52 13.34
C ASP A 330 19.82 -27.90 12.63
N GLY A 331 20.82 -27.00 12.61
CA GLY A 331 22.12 -27.16 11.96
C GLY A 331 22.10 -26.96 10.45
N SER A 332 21.02 -26.42 9.89
CA SER A 332 20.87 -26.26 8.45
C SER A 332 20.15 -24.96 8.12
N ILE A 333 20.76 -24.09 7.35
CA ILE A 333 20.13 -22.87 6.87
C ILE A 333 19.14 -23.18 5.75
N THR A 334 17.88 -22.92 6.03
CA THR A 334 16.73 -23.16 5.15
C THR A 334 15.77 -21.98 5.20
N ASN A 335 14.62 -22.08 4.49
CA ASN A 335 13.55 -21.09 4.65
C ASN A 335 12.89 -21.08 6.05
N LYS A 336 13.21 -22.06 6.92
CA LYS A 336 12.70 -22.06 8.30
C LYS A 336 13.38 -21.00 9.17
N ASP A 337 14.56 -20.54 8.77
CA ASP A 337 15.34 -19.52 9.48
C ASP A 337 14.91 -18.07 9.12
N GLU A 338 13.93 -17.91 8.24
CA GLU A 338 13.39 -16.59 7.93
C GLU A 338 12.70 -15.99 9.16
N VAL A 339 12.96 -14.72 9.43
CA VAL A 339 12.34 -13.94 10.51
C VAL A 339 11.69 -12.67 9.96
N ALA A 340 10.80 -12.08 10.73
CA ALA A 340 10.23 -10.77 10.43
C ALA A 340 11.33 -9.69 10.46
N MET A 341 11.39 -8.87 9.42
CA MET A 341 12.38 -7.81 9.24
C MET A 341 11.98 -6.47 9.86
N GLY A 342 10.80 -6.38 10.48
CA GLY A 342 10.30 -5.16 11.12
C GLY A 342 9.92 -4.05 10.13
N GLY A 343 9.73 -4.35 8.85
CA GLY A 343 9.38 -3.37 7.84
C GLY A 343 8.48 -3.91 6.74
N THR A 344 7.71 -3.03 6.14
CA THR A 344 6.79 -3.32 5.04
C THR A 344 7.19 -2.60 3.77
N VAL A 345 6.74 -3.11 2.62
CA VAL A 345 6.92 -2.43 1.32
C VAL A 345 6.07 -1.16 1.26
N ASN A 346 4.87 -1.19 1.82
CA ASN A 346 4.00 -0.01 1.91
C ASN A 346 4.41 0.86 3.09
N PRO A 347 4.58 2.17 2.90
CA PRO A 347 4.97 3.06 4.00
C PRO A 347 3.90 3.13 5.08
N GLU A 348 4.28 3.02 6.36
CA GLU A 348 3.40 3.29 7.49
C GLU A 348 3.27 4.80 7.76
N ILE A 349 4.24 5.59 7.34
CA ILE A 349 4.23 7.04 7.47
C ILE A 349 4.20 7.67 6.08
N VAL A 350 3.23 8.57 5.86
CA VAL A 350 3.17 9.41 4.67
C VAL A 350 2.97 10.86 5.13
N TYR A 351 3.76 11.78 4.59
CA TYR A 351 3.66 13.17 4.97
C TYR A 351 3.94 14.10 3.77
N GLY A 352 3.35 15.28 3.84
CA GLY A 352 3.61 16.34 2.88
C GLY A 352 3.54 17.70 3.56
N PHE A 353 4.38 18.63 3.14
CA PHE A 353 4.33 20.00 3.60
C PHE A 353 4.76 20.95 2.51
N GLY A 354 4.22 22.16 2.56
CA GLY A 354 4.54 23.18 1.59
C GLY A 354 4.29 24.59 2.11
N ALA A 355 4.96 25.51 1.51
CA ALA A 355 4.83 26.92 1.81
C ALA A 355 4.53 27.73 0.54
N THR A 356 3.68 28.71 0.69
CA THR A 356 3.38 29.70 -0.35
C THR A 356 3.67 31.11 0.20
N ALA A 357 4.18 31.98 -0.64
CA ALA A 357 4.36 33.36 -0.30
C ALA A 357 4.01 34.24 -1.51
N ARG A 358 3.33 35.34 -1.30
CA ARG A 358 3.09 36.36 -2.31
C ARG A 358 3.49 37.70 -1.75
N TYR A 359 4.47 38.31 -2.39
CA TYR A 359 4.91 39.66 -2.06
C TYR A 359 4.76 40.56 -3.29
N LYS A 360 3.79 41.48 -3.25
CA LYS A 360 3.45 42.34 -4.37
C LYS A 360 3.15 41.51 -5.63
N GLN A 361 4.03 41.60 -6.62
CA GLN A 361 3.91 40.93 -7.92
C GLN A 361 4.61 39.57 -7.97
N VAL A 362 5.40 39.23 -6.97
CA VAL A 362 6.13 37.95 -6.90
C VAL A 362 5.33 36.95 -6.09
N ASP A 363 5.19 35.74 -6.60
CA ASP A 363 4.66 34.62 -5.87
C ASP A 363 5.65 33.45 -5.87
N PHE A 364 5.64 32.71 -4.78
CA PHE A 364 6.47 31.54 -4.53
C PHE A 364 5.64 30.41 -3.97
N ASN A 365 5.87 29.21 -4.44
CA ASN A 365 5.29 27.98 -3.91
C ASN A 365 6.35 26.89 -3.87
N VAL A 366 6.40 26.14 -2.78
CA VAL A 366 7.22 24.92 -2.65
C VAL A 366 6.41 23.84 -1.96
N PHE A 367 6.52 22.60 -2.44
CA PHE A 367 5.88 21.46 -1.83
C PHE A 367 6.82 20.26 -1.75
N PHE A 368 6.87 19.66 -0.57
CA PHE A 368 7.60 18.45 -0.27
C PHE A 368 6.63 17.32 0.05
N GLN A 369 7.00 16.12 -0.36
CA GLN A 369 6.30 14.88 -0.02
C GLN A 369 7.33 13.85 0.44
N GLY A 370 7.01 13.13 1.50
CA GLY A 370 7.86 12.08 2.02
C GLY A 370 7.08 10.87 2.50
N ASN A 371 7.81 9.82 2.69
CA ASN A 371 7.34 8.59 3.32
C ASN A 371 8.37 8.10 4.35
N GLY A 372 7.93 7.23 5.24
CA GLY A 372 8.78 6.63 6.25
C GLY A 372 8.31 5.22 6.62
N LYS A 373 9.16 4.48 7.32
CA LYS A 373 8.90 3.08 7.69
C LYS A 373 8.51 2.24 6.47
N THR A 374 9.29 2.30 5.42
CA THR A 374 9.13 1.47 4.23
C THR A 374 10.46 0.84 3.88
N HIS A 375 10.44 -0.45 3.57
CA HIS A 375 11.62 -1.25 3.32
C HIS A 375 11.42 -2.12 2.08
N ARG A 376 12.53 -2.52 1.49
CA ARG A 376 12.52 -3.42 0.34
C ARG A 376 13.77 -4.27 0.33
N PHE A 377 13.64 -5.53 -0.08
CA PHE A 377 14.79 -6.29 -0.53
C PHE A 377 15.18 -5.85 -1.92
N ILE A 378 16.47 -5.55 -2.11
CA ILE A 378 17.06 -5.37 -3.44
C ILE A 378 17.66 -6.70 -3.89
N GLY A 379 17.75 -6.92 -5.19
CA GLY A 379 18.30 -8.17 -5.72
C GLY A 379 17.26 -9.29 -5.82
N GLY A 380 17.65 -10.50 -5.47
CA GLY A 380 16.86 -11.72 -5.59
C GLY A 380 17.27 -12.58 -6.79
N VAL A 381 16.92 -13.87 -6.74
CA VAL A 381 17.36 -14.89 -7.73
C VAL A 381 16.91 -14.54 -9.17
N ALA A 382 15.69 -14.03 -9.32
CA ALA A 382 15.11 -13.75 -10.63
C ALA A 382 15.40 -12.33 -11.15
N SER A 383 16.09 -11.48 -10.38
CA SER A 383 16.22 -10.06 -10.71
C SER A 383 17.40 -9.71 -11.60
N ASN A 384 18.31 -10.65 -11.85
CA ASN A 384 19.61 -10.42 -12.52
C ASN A 384 20.45 -9.31 -11.86
N PHE A 385 20.25 -9.10 -10.56
CA PHE A 385 20.89 -8.03 -9.80
C PHE A 385 22.36 -8.33 -9.51
N LEU A 386 22.68 -9.59 -9.21
CA LEU A 386 24.05 -10.03 -9.00
C LEU A 386 24.74 -10.23 -10.35
N PRO A 387 25.81 -9.49 -10.65
CA PRO A 387 26.56 -9.66 -11.91
C PRO A 387 27.01 -11.11 -12.13
N GLY A 388 26.77 -11.64 -13.33
CA GLY A 388 27.12 -13.01 -13.70
C GLY A 388 26.17 -14.10 -13.21
N SER A 389 25.20 -13.79 -12.35
CA SER A 389 24.30 -14.76 -11.73
C SER A 389 23.12 -15.17 -12.58
N SER A 390 22.81 -14.45 -13.65
CA SER A 390 21.61 -14.73 -14.41
C SER A 390 21.76 -15.97 -15.28
N GLN A 391 20.67 -16.65 -15.49
CA GLN A 391 20.51 -17.85 -16.30
C GLN A 391 20.91 -17.59 -17.79
N GLY A 392 22.19 -17.37 -18.03
CA GLY A 392 22.76 -17.12 -19.37
C GLY A 392 22.72 -15.69 -19.86
N ALA A 393 22.10 -14.75 -19.16
CA ALA A 393 22.17 -13.35 -19.51
C ALA A 393 23.32 -12.68 -18.73
N MET A 394 24.37 -12.34 -19.41
CA MET A 394 25.38 -11.44 -18.89
C MET A 394 24.79 -10.04 -18.93
N GLY A 395 24.07 -9.67 -17.87
CA GLY A 395 23.49 -8.36 -17.73
C GLY A 395 24.57 -7.28 -17.57
N ASN A 396 24.20 -6.05 -17.80
CA ASN A 396 25.01 -4.91 -17.45
C ASN A 396 25.26 -4.91 -15.93
N VAL A 397 26.44 -4.49 -15.54
CA VAL A 397 26.80 -4.30 -14.13
C VAL A 397 26.44 -2.89 -13.66
N LEU A 398 26.11 -2.74 -12.40
CA LEU A 398 25.92 -1.43 -11.79
C LEU A 398 27.27 -0.73 -11.62
N THR A 399 27.26 0.60 -11.46
CA THR A 399 28.48 1.42 -11.31
C THR A 399 29.32 1.08 -10.08
N ASN A 400 28.69 0.50 -9.06
CA ASN A 400 29.34 0.03 -7.82
C ASN A 400 29.88 -1.42 -7.92
N TYR A 401 29.99 -1.97 -9.12
CA TYR A 401 30.49 -3.36 -9.35
C TYR A 401 31.82 -3.67 -8.68
N ASN A 402 32.72 -2.68 -8.54
CA ASN A 402 34.03 -2.88 -7.91
C ASN A 402 33.96 -3.03 -6.39
N ASP A 403 32.83 -2.66 -5.77
CA ASP A 403 32.59 -2.84 -4.35
C ASP A 403 32.04 -4.26 -4.09
N ARG A 404 32.95 -5.24 -4.17
CA ARG A 404 32.67 -6.66 -4.03
C ARG A 404 33.78 -7.40 -3.31
N TRP A 405 33.42 -8.50 -2.71
CA TRP A 405 34.39 -9.44 -2.17
C TRP A 405 35.19 -10.12 -3.29
N THR A 406 36.50 -10.20 -3.14
CA THR A 406 37.40 -11.02 -3.98
C THR A 406 38.46 -11.68 -3.10
N PRO A 407 39.12 -12.79 -3.55
CA PRO A 407 40.21 -13.42 -2.78
C PRO A 407 41.37 -12.47 -2.50
N GLU A 408 41.61 -11.49 -3.36
CA GLU A 408 42.68 -10.48 -3.19
C GLU A 408 42.27 -9.36 -2.23
N ASN A 409 40.97 -9.14 -2.04
CA ASN A 409 40.40 -8.19 -1.08
C ASN A 409 39.25 -8.88 -0.30
N PRO A 410 39.55 -9.71 0.69
CA PRO A 410 38.57 -10.49 1.43
C PRO A 410 37.85 -9.66 2.53
N SER A 411 37.37 -8.48 2.16
CA SER A 411 36.64 -7.59 3.07
C SER A 411 35.19 -8.06 3.21
N GLU A 412 34.67 -8.00 4.44
CA GLU A 412 33.24 -8.16 4.73
C GLU A 412 32.44 -6.86 4.54
N ASP A 413 33.12 -5.72 4.56
CA ASP A 413 32.51 -4.40 4.32
C ASP A 413 32.52 -4.09 2.80
N VAL A 414 31.64 -4.78 2.10
CA VAL A 414 31.45 -4.68 0.65
C VAL A 414 29.98 -4.74 0.31
N PHE A 415 29.58 -4.14 -0.82
CA PHE A 415 28.22 -4.19 -1.29
C PHE A 415 27.83 -5.55 -1.84
N TYR A 416 28.67 -6.15 -2.69
CA TYR A 416 28.44 -7.46 -3.27
C TYR A 416 29.26 -8.56 -2.55
N PRO A 417 28.61 -9.66 -2.16
CA PRO A 417 29.34 -10.87 -1.76
C PRO A 417 30.13 -11.43 -2.94
N ARG A 418 30.77 -12.56 -2.79
CA ARG A 418 31.45 -13.27 -3.87
C ARG A 418 30.52 -13.41 -5.09
N LEU A 419 30.99 -12.97 -6.24
CA LEU A 419 30.30 -13.16 -7.49
C LEU A 419 30.63 -14.54 -8.08
N SER A 420 29.69 -15.13 -8.79
CA SER A 420 29.84 -16.44 -9.42
C SER A 420 29.30 -16.44 -10.83
N TYR A 421 29.83 -17.33 -11.65
CA TYR A 421 29.22 -17.69 -12.94
C TYR A 421 27.99 -18.57 -12.68
N GLY A 422 26.84 -18.16 -13.21
CA GLY A 422 25.58 -18.83 -12.96
C GLY A 422 24.90 -18.39 -11.65
N ALA A 423 23.74 -18.96 -11.38
CA ALA A 423 22.95 -18.60 -10.19
C ALA A 423 23.63 -19.01 -8.89
N ASN A 424 23.88 -18.04 -8.02
CA ASN A 424 24.20 -18.29 -6.61
C ASN A 424 22.95 -18.02 -5.78
N THR A 425 22.18 -19.09 -5.57
CA THR A 425 20.89 -18.98 -4.84
C THR A 425 21.10 -18.67 -3.36
N ASN A 426 22.26 -18.96 -2.78
CA ASN A 426 22.58 -18.56 -1.42
C ASN A 426 22.71 -17.05 -1.29
N ASN A 427 23.52 -16.42 -2.13
CA ASN A 427 23.75 -14.97 -2.07
C ASN A 427 22.54 -14.14 -2.53
N SER A 428 21.55 -14.76 -3.15
CA SER A 428 20.34 -14.09 -3.66
C SER A 428 19.15 -14.19 -2.72
N GLN A 429 19.29 -14.81 -1.54
CA GLN A 429 18.19 -14.93 -0.59
C GLN A 429 17.78 -13.57 -0.04
N ASN A 430 16.48 -13.39 0.19
CA ASN A 430 15.98 -12.25 0.95
C ASN A 430 16.60 -12.28 2.35
N SER A 431 17.36 -11.26 2.69
CA SER A 431 18.11 -11.23 3.95
C SER A 431 18.39 -9.81 4.39
N THR A 432 18.87 -9.65 5.61
CA THR A 432 19.35 -8.35 6.11
C THR A 432 20.45 -7.75 5.24
N TRP A 433 21.23 -8.59 4.52
CA TRP A 433 22.23 -8.11 3.54
C TRP A 433 21.61 -7.25 2.43
N TRP A 434 20.42 -7.61 1.97
CA TRP A 434 19.75 -6.96 0.86
C TRP A 434 18.62 -6.04 1.29
N LEU A 435 18.26 -6.00 2.57
CA LEU A 435 17.22 -5.15 3.08
C LEU A 435 17.65 -3.67 3.01
N ARG A 436 16.84 -2.82 2.41
CA ARG A 436 17.10 -1.39 2.31
C ARG A 436 15.90 -0.59 2.81
N ASN A 437 16.20 0.52 3.49
CA ASN A 437 15.21 1.51 3.88
C ASN A 437 14.90 2.42 2.69
N MET A 438 13.63 2.47 2.27
CA MET A 438 13.15 3.26 1.15
C MET A 438 12.49 4.57 1.59
N SER A 439 12.67 4.98 2.85
CA SER A 439 12.17 6.25 3.34
C SER A 439 12.82 7.41 2.59
N MET A 440 12.01 8.41 2.25
CA MET A 440 12.49 9.55 1.49
C MET A 440 11.74 10.84 1.80
N LEU A 441 12.34 11.96 1.42
CA LEU A 441 11.71 13.27 1.28
C LEU A 441 12.05 13.83 -0.09
N ARG A 442 11.00 14.22 -0.85
CA ARG A 442 11.15 14.75 -2.20
C ARG A 442 10.54 16.14 -2.32
N MET A 443 11.29 17.05 -2.92
CA MET A 443 10.74 18.32 -3.39
C MET A 443 9.94 18.05 -4.67
N LYS A 444 8.60 17.93 -4.51
CA LYS A 444 7.67 17.60 -5.61
C LYS A 444 7.52 18.76 -6.58
N ASP A 445 7.30 19.94 -6.03
CA ASP A 445 7.10 21.15 -6.84
C ASP A 445 7.79 22.35 -6.17
N ILE A 446 8.38 23.18 -7.00
CA ILE A 446 8.79 24.54 -6.66
C ILE A 446 8.39 25.45 -7.81
N GLU A 447 7.78 26.59 -7.51
CA GLU A 447 7.37 27.55 -8.51
C GLU A 447 7.63 28.98 -8.06
N VAL A 448 8.15 29.78 -8.96
CA VAL A 448 8.32 31.22 -8.79
C VAL A 448 7.60 31.92 -9.92
N GLY A 449 6.69 32.81 -9.58
CA GLY A 449 5.91 33.59 -10.53
C GLY A 449 6.12 35.10 -10.36
N TYR A 450 5.97 35.82 -11.46
CA TYR A 450 5.97 37.27 -11.48
C TYR A 450 4.80 37.77 -12.32
N THR A 451 3.87 38.48 -11.68
CA THR A 451 2.74 39.11 -12.33
C THR A 451 3.08 40.52 -12.79
N LEU A 452 2.92 40.82 -14.07
CA LEU A 452 3.26 42.09 -14.62
C LEU A 452 2.36 43.23 -14.03
N PRO A 453 2.89 44.43 -13.83
CA PRO A 453 2.13 45.55 -13.26
C PRO A 453 0.92 45.91 -14.12
N LYS A 454 -0.24 46.14 -13.51
CA LYS A 454 -1.50 46.48 -14.18
C LYS A 454 -1.38 47.65 -15.18
N ARG A 455 -0.52 48.62 -14.87
CA ARG A 455 -0.28 49.80 -15.76
C ARG A 455 0.29 49.43 -17.14
N TRP A 456 0.93 48.29 -17.27
CA TRP A 456 1.46 47.79 -18.55
C TRP A 456 0.35 47.06 -19.33
N MET A 457 -0.47 46.30 -18.60
CA MET A 457 -1.52 45.47 -19.16
C MET A 457 -2.68 46.28 -19.73
N SER A 458 -3.08 47.35 -19.05
CA SER A 458 -4.15 48.25 -19.52
C SER A 458 -3.85 48.92 -20.87
N ARG A 459 -2.57 49.03 -21.26
CA ARG A 459 -2.17 49.58 -22.57
C ARG A 459 -2.39 48.61 -23.74
N ILE A 460 -2.43 47.33 -23.47
CA ILE A 460 -2.56 46.25 -24.48
C ILE A 460 -3.90 45.52 -24.41
N GLY A 461 -4.82 46.01 -23.56
CA GLY A 461 -6.15 45.43 -23.43
C GLY A 461 -6.23 44.07 -22.71
N LEU A 462 -5.20 43.72 -21.95
CA LEU A 462 -5.15 42.49 -21.15
C LEU A 462 -5.36 42.80 -19.67
N GLU A 463 -5.97 41.88 -18.94
CA GLU A 463 -6.21 42.04 -17.50
C GLU A 463 -4.99 41.64 -16.69
N ASN A 464 -4.32 40.51 -17.04
CA ASN A 464 -3.22 39.96 -16.29
C ASN A 464 -2.27 39.15 -17.18
N ILE A 465 -0.97 39.31 -16.99
CA ILE A 465 0.08 38.39 -17.50
C ILE A 465 0.97 37.99 -16.33
N ARG A 466 1.09 36.71 -16.14
CA ARG A 466 2.00 36.10 -15.15
C ARG A 466 3.03 35.25 -15.87
N LEU A 467 4.32 35.54 -15.61
CA LEU A 467 5.46 34.72 -16.04
C LEU A 467 5.86 33.82 -14.88
N TYR A 468 6.12 32.53 -15.15
CA TYR A 468 6.54 31.63 -14.09
C TYR A 468 7.59 30.61 -14.54
N ALA A 469 8.38 30.18 -13.58
CA ALA A 469 9.28 29.02 -13.69
C ALA A 469 8.85 27.97 -12.66
N LYS A 470 8.67 26.75 -13.12
CA LYS A 470 8.27 25.60 -12.28
C LYS A 470 9.28 24.49 -12.39
N GLY A 471 9.69 23.93 -11.26
CA GLY A 471 10.49 22.73 -11.16
C GLY A 471 9.71 21.61 -10.50
N SER A 472 9.83 20.39 -11.02
CA SER A 472 9.18 19.21 -10.42
C SER A 472 10.20 18.09 -10.18
N ASN A 473 10.12 17.44 -9.03
CA ASN A 473 10.99 16.33 -8.58
C ASN A 473 12.49 16.67 -8.57
N LEU A 474 12.86 17.93 -8.31
CA LEU A 474 14.25 18.38 -8.46
C LEU A 474 15.20 17.76 -7.43
N LEU A 475 14.75 17.58 -6.20
CA LEU A 475 15.56 17.07 -5.09
C LEU A 475 14.87 15.89 -4.44
N THR A 476 15.64 14.84 -4.14
CA THR A 476 15.19 13.68 -3.35
C THR A 476 16.24 13.41 -2.28
N PHE A 477 15.81 13.33 -1.03
CA PHE A 477 16.65 12.98 0.12
C PHE A 477 16.23 11.58 0.59
N SER A 478 17.14 10.63 0.54
CA SER A 478 16.96 9.25 0.97
C SER A 478 18.30 8.67 1.41
N ALA A 479 18.28 7.70 2.29
CA ALA A 479 19.46 6.89 2.60
C ALA A 479 19.76 5.87 1.49
N PHE A 480 18.77 5.61 0.61
CA PHE A 480 18.92 4.74 -0.55
C PHE A 480 19.29 5.58 -1.78
N ASP A 481 20.41 5.26 -2.43
CA ASP A 481 21.04 6.05 -3.49
C ASP A 481 21.28 5.29 -4.82
N LEU A 482 21.00 3.99 -4.88
CA LEU A 482 21.25 3.20 -6.10
C LEU A 482 20.30 3.59 -7.25
N TRP A 483 19.04 3.87 -6.93
CA TRP A 483 18.02 4.38 -7.85
C TRP A 483 16.94 5.13 -7.06
N ASP A 484 15.94 5.63 -7.75
CA ASP A 484 14.86 6.35 -7.09
C ASP A 484 14.06 5.42 -6.16
N PRO A 485 13.91 5.75 -4.87
CA PRO A 485 13.24 4.89 -3.87
C PRO A 485 11.75 4.63 -4.16
N GLU A 486 11.09 5.46 -4.98
CA GLU A 486 9.69 5.25 -5.39
C GLU A 486 9.52 4.28 -6.59
N LEU A 487 10.60 3.80 -7.20
CA LEU A 487 10.49 2.97 -8.42
C LEU A 487 9.83 1.62 -8.21
N ASP A 488 9.65 1.15 -7.00
CA ASP A 488 9.04 -0.16 -6.71
C ASP A 488 9.68 -1.29 -7.54
N THR A 489 10.99 -1.44 -7.41
CA THR A 489 11.79 -2.44 -8.14
C THR A 489 12.86 -3.03 -7.24
N GLN A 490 13.24 -4.27 -7.48
CA GLN A 490 14.33 -4.95 -6.76
C GLN A 490 15.70 -4.75 -7.44
N ASN A 491 15.74 -4.32 -8.69
CA ASN A 491 16.96 -4.25 -9.50
C ASN A 491 17.15 -2.93 -10.25
N GLY A 492 16.31 -1.93 -9.98
CA GLY A 492 16.37 -0.64 -10.67
C GLY A 492 15.90 -0.65 -12.13
N ALA A 493 15.43 -1.78 -12.66
CA ALA A 493 15.07 -1.93 -14.08
C ALA A 493 13.65 -1.38 -14.40
N LYS A 494 13.41 -0.15 -13.98
CA LYS A 494 12.19 0.62 -14.32
C LYS A 494 12.58 2.01 -14.81
N TYR A 495 11.67 2.64 -15.55
CA TYR A 495 11.87 3.99 -16.03
C TYR A 495 11.96 4.97 -14.85
N PRO A 496 13.02 5.78 -14.72
CA PRO A 496 13.21 6.66 -13.58
C PRO A 496 12.20 7.82 -13.55
N ILE A 497 11.89 8.31 -12.36
CA ILE A 497 11.09 9.51 -12.18
C ILE A 497 11.89 10.72 -12.68
N MET A 498 11.31 11.45 -13.64
CA MET A 498 12.00 12.57 -14.27
C MET A 498 12.00 13.82 -13.38
N LYS A 499 13.11 14.52 -13.41
CA LYS A 499 13.22 15.92 -12.97
C LYS A 499 12.86 16.81 -14.14
N SER A 500 11.99 17.80 -13.93
CA SER A 500 11.59 18.72 -14.98
C SER A 500 11.68 20.17 -14.55
N VAL A 501 12.01 21.04 -15.48
CA VAL A 501 11.93 22.48 -15.33
C VAL A 501 11.11 23.03 -16.50
N SER A 502 10.10 23.83 -16.20
CA SER A 502 9.20 24.41 -17.17
C SER A 502 9.12 25.92 -16.99
N PHE A 503 8.98 26.64 -18.07
CA PHE A 503 8.70 28.08 -18.08
C PHE A 503 7.36 28.31 -18.75
N GLY A 504 6.55 29.17 -18.18
CA GLY A 504 5.22 29.43 -18.72
C GLY A 504 4.79 30.87 -18.59
N ILE A 505 3.75 31.18 -19.36
CA ILE A 505 3.09 32.49 -19.39
C ILE A 505 1.60 32.24 -19.27
N ASP A 506 0.98 32.80 -18.26
CA ASP A 506 -0.46 32.83 -18.10
C ASP A 506 -0.96 34.20 -18.56
N VAL A 507 -1.95 34.25 -19.47
CA VAL A 507 -2.52 35.44 -20.02
C VAL A 507 -4.03 35.40 -19.80
N ASN A 508 -4.57 36.42 -19.14
CA ASN A 508 -6.01 36.62 -18.90
C ASN A 508 -6.44 38.00 -19.34
#